data_320288041415db712c1daefff7721b97
#
_entry.id   320288041415db712c1daefff7721b97
#
_cell.length_a   1.000
_cell.length_b   1.000
_cell.length_c   1.000
_cell.angle_alpha   90.00
_cell.angle_beta   90.00
_cell.angle_gamma   90.00
#
_symmetry.space_group_name_H-M   'P 1'
#
loop_
_entity.id
_entity.type
_entity.pdbx_description
1 polymer ?
#
loop_
_entity_poly.entity_id
_entity_poly.type
_entity_poly.pdbx_seq_one_letter_code
_entity_poly.pdbx_strand_id
1 'polypeptide(L)'
;MKYFGIVAIAMMLAPAESRAQQPLVVDTPFVHDPVMAYENGKYYLYCTGHGITQMTSTDRKHWTIVPQGVLKNSEIPAWTHDSVPGFTTHIWAPDVIRFKNKWYLAYSCSTFGKNTSAIGLLSNTSLSDKDGWKDEGCLVASKGDRDNWNAIDPNFIVDEKGNPWLTWGSFWDGIQMIKLDKKTMHVKKGAKPQTIARRHAVGDASAEPNPTSKFAGTNAIEAPFIMKHGGYYYLFVSWDYCCRGIKSNYRVAVGRSKKVAGPYLDKAGRDMRNGGGTLILEGDKKEYEAMGHCSAYSFPDGDYFFCHGYSVPKNGASILV
;
A
#
# COMPACT_ATOMS: atom_id res chain seq x y z
N MET A 1 54.21 64.42 11.37
CA MET A 1 53.19 63.58 11.95
C MET A 1 52.00 63.56 11.03
N LYS A 2 51.73 62.44 10.30
CA LYS A 2 50.61 62.30 9.40
C LYS A 2 49.61 61.34 10.04
N TYR A 3 48.43 61.78 10.35
CA TYR A 3 47.34 60.94 10.85
C TYR A 3 46.65 60.22 9.69
N PHE A 4 46.68 58.87 9.75
CA PHE A 4 45.85 58.03 8.88
C PHE A 4 44.52 57.73 9.63
N GLY A 5 43.42 58.23 9.07
CA GLY A 5 42.08 57.91 9.52
C GLY A 5 41.65 56.58 8.95
N ILE A 6 41.32 55.61 9.82
CA ILE A 6 40.72 54.29 9.45
C ILE A 6 39.19 54.56 9.31
N VAL A 7 38.69 54.38 8.08
CA VAL A 7 37.23 54.32 7.83
C VAL A 7 36.78 52.87 7.99
N ALA A 8 36.02 52.59 9.02
CA ALA A 8 35.37 51.29 9.21
C ALA A 8 34.09 51.24 8.41
N ILE A 9 34.06 50.43 7.35
CA ILE A 9 32.84 50.14 6.59
C ILE A 9 32.08 49.04 7.36
N ALA A 10 30.96 49.39 8.00
CA ALA A 10 30.03 48.45 8.56
C ALA A 10 29.21 47.84 7.43
N MET A 11 29.49 46.58 7.05
CA MET A 11 28.62 45.78 6.20
C MET A 11 27.39 45.37 7.03
N MET A 12 26.25 45.98 6.74
CA MET A 12 24.96 45.47 7.23
C MET A 12 24.62 44.20 6.44
N LEU A 13 24.75 43.07 7.07
CA LEU A 13 24.19 41.81 6.60
C LEU A 13 22.67 41.89 6.77
N ALA A 14 21.95 42.06 5.66
CA ALA A 14 20.51 41.89 5.63
C ALA A 14 20.17 40.44 5.94
N PRO A 15 19.18 40.12 6.82
CA PRO A 15 18.79 38.76 7.03
C PRO A 15 18.28 38.14 5.71
N ALA A 16 18.84 37.02 5.32
CA ALA A 16 18.33 36.24 4.19
C ALA A 16 16.91 35.78 4.55
N GLU A 17 15.91 36.36 3.95
CA GLU A 17 14.56 35.86 4.00
C GLU A 17 14.58 34.43 3.45
N SER A 18 14.31 33.46 4.29
CA SER A 18 14.09 32.08 3.88
C SER A 18 12.81 32.08 3.02
N ARG A 19 12.98 32.09 1.69
CA ARG A 19 11.85 31.87 0.80
C ARG A 19 11.33 30.46 1.09
N ALA A 20 10.14 30.36 1.65
CA ALA A 20 9.43 29.10 1.78
C ALA A 20 9.38 28.46 0.38
N GLN A 21 9.94 27.26 0.27
CA GLN A 21 9.97 26.53 -0.98
C GLN A 21 8.52 26.27 -1.41
N GLN A 22 8.14 26.71 -2.60
CA GLN A 22 6.79 26.48 -3.12
C GLN A 22 6.50 24.98 -3.17
N PRO A 23 5.29 24.55 -2.77
CA PRO A 23 4.92 23.14 -2.85
C PRO A 23 5.07 22.60 -4.27
N LEU A 24 5.66 21.42 -4.42
CA LEU A 24 5.77 20.76 -5.71
C LEU A 24 4.41 20.17 -6.08
N VAL A 25 3.82 20.67 -7.17
CA VAL A 25 2.55 20.19 -7.73
C VAL A 25 2.83 19.38 -8.99
N VAL A 26 2.19 18.23 -9.12
CA VAL A 26 2.33 17.32 -10.26
C VAL A 26 0.96 16.84 -10.74
N ASP A 27 0.79 16.69 -12.07
CA ASP A 27 -0.46 16.24 -12.69
C ASP A 27 -0.46 14.73 -12.95
N THR A 28 0.71 14.15 -13.05
CA THR A 28 0.90 12.71 -13.25
C THR A 28 1.92 12.20 -12.24
N PRO A 29 1.49 11.90 -11.01
CA PRO A 29 2.41 11.51 -9.97
C PRO A 29 3.03 10.14 -10.26
N PHE A 30 4.33 10.03 -10.01
CA PHE A 30 5.02 8.75 -9.94
C PHE A 30 4.61 8.08 -8.64
N VAL A 31 3.98 6.92 -8.76
CA VAL A 31 3.49 6.14 -7.62
C VAL A 31 3.74 4.66 -7.82
N HIS A 32 3.84 3.96 -6.72
CA HIS A 32 3.77 2.50 -6.64
C HIS A 32 2.82 2.17 -5.50
N ASP A 33 1.88 1.24 -5.71
CA ASP A 33 0.94 0.77 -4.68
C ASP A 33 0.06 1.91 -4.08
N PRO A 34 -0.69 2.66 -4.92
CA PRO A 34 -1.44 3.83 -4.47
C PRO A 34 -2.70 3.45 -3.70
N VAL A 35 -2.90 4.12 -2.56
CA VAL A 35 -4.16 4.10 -1.81
C VAL A 35 -4.59 5.51 -1.46
N MET A 36 -5.89 5.71 -1.27
CA MET A 36 -6.46 7.03 -1.05
C MET A 36 -7.34 7.09 0.20
N ALA A 37 -7.43 8.28 0.75
CA ALA A 37 -8.41 8.66 1.75
C ALA A 37 -9.01 10.03 1.40
N TYR A 38 -10.21 10.30 1.92
CA TYR A 38 -10.88 11.58 1.75
C TYR A 38 -11.30 12.14 3.11
N GLU A 39 -10.89 13.37 3.40
CA GLU A 39 -11.26 14.07 4.62
C GLU A 39 -11.43 15.56 4.35
N ASN A 40 -12.58 16.13 4.74
CA ASN A 40 -12.85 17.57 4.70
C ASN A 40 -12.58 18.24 3.33
N GLY A 41 -13.05 17.62 2.24
CA GLY A 41 -12.90 18.18 0.89
C GLY A 41 -11.54 17.93 0.24
N LYS A 42 -10.66 17.17 0.86
CA LYS A 42 -9.31 16.90 0.38
C LYS A 42 -9.06 15.40 0.26
N TYR A 43 -8.43 15.00 -0.83
CA TYR A 43 -7.91 13.66 -1.07
C TYR A 43 -6.47 13.55 -0.59
N TYR A 44 -6.16 12.43 0.02
CA TYR A 44 -4.84 12.06 0.51
C TYR A 44 -4.44 10.78 -0.18
N LEU A 45 -3.36 10.83 -0.95
CA LEU A 45 -2.75 9.70 -1.64
C LEU A 45 -1.54 9.25 -0.84
N TYR A 46 -1.49 7.96 -0.52
CA TYR A 46 -0.33 7.32 0.09
C TYR A 46 0.18 6.24 -0.86
N CYS A 47 1.49 6.08 -0.94
CA CYS A 47 2.10 5.06 -1.78
C CYS A 47 3.48 4.65 -1.26
N THR A 48 4.02 3.59 -1.83
CA THR A 48 5.37 3.11 -1.57
C THR A 48 6.40 4.24 -1.68
N GLY A 49 7.33 4.31 -0.73
CA GLY A 49 8.38 5.31 -0.71
C GLY A 49 9.15 5.37 0.62
N HIS A 50 10.15 6.23 0.67
CA HIS A 50 10.87 6.49 1.92
C HIS A 50 9.93 7.19 2.90
N GLY A 51 9.68 6.55 4.05
CA GLY A 51 8.76 7.05 5.07
C GLY A 51 7.29 7.08 4.66
N ILE A 52 6.86 6.35 3.64
CA ILE A 52 5.53 6.37 3.01
C ILE A 52 5.29 7.70 2.30
N THR A 53 5.34 7.70 0.99
CA THR A 53 5.06 8.89 0.18
C THR A 53 3.63 9.35 0.39
N GLN A 54 3.43 10.65 0.62
CA GLN A 54 2.12 11.28 0.78
C GLN A 54 1.96 12.42 -0.22
N MET A 55 0.80 12.51 -0.84
CA MET A 55 0.39 13.62 -1.68
C MET A 55 -1.04 14.03 -1.32
N THR A 56 -1.41 15.27 -1.62
CA THR A 56 -2.77 15.78 -1.39
C THR A 56 -3.32 16.45 -2.65
N SER A 57 -4.63 16.36 -2.82
CA SER A 57 -5.35 17.00 -3.94
C SER A 57 -6.76 17.39 -3.52
N THR A 58 -7.35 18.40 -4.19
CA THR A 58 -8.77 18.72 -4.05
C THR A 58 -9.59 18.23 -5.24
N ASP A 59 -8.94 17.80 -6.32
CA ASP A 59 -9.58 17.42 -7.59
C ASP A 59 -9.11 16.08 -8.17
N ARG A 60 -8.15 15.40 -7.51
CA ARG A 60 -7.50 14.14 -7.96
C ARG A 60 -6.72 14.26 -9.28
N LYS A 61 -6.53 15.46 -9.78
CA LYS A 61 -5.75 15.75 -11.00
C LYS A 61 -4.42 16.43 -10.67
N HIS A 62 -4.47 17.44 -9.80
CA HIS A 62 -3.30 18.20 -9.38
C HIS A 62 -2.90 17.75 -7.97
N TRP A 63 -1.72 17.15 -7.85
CA TRP A 63 -1.23 16.56 -6.60
C TRP A 63 -0.09 17.37 -6.01
N THR A 64 -0.26 17.77 -4.77
CA THR A 64 0.79 18.43 -3.99
C THR A 64 1.56 17.37 -3.19
N ILE A 65 2.85 17.27 -3.42
CA ILE A 65 3.72 16.37 -2.70
C ILE A 65 3.95 16.88 -1.27
N VAL A 66 3.74 16.03 -0.27
CA VAL A 66 4.06 16.33 1.13
C VAL A 66 5.53 15.98 1.38
N PRO A 67 6.39 16.95 1.70
CA PRO A 67 7.79 16.67 1.99
C PRO A 67 7.95 15.65 3.12
N GLN A 68 8.90 14.73 2.98
CA GLN A 68 9.24 13.68 3.97
C GLN A 68 8.18 12.60 4.19
N GLY A 69 7.03 12.65 3.48
CA GLY A 69 5.98 11.64 3.61
C GLY A 69 5.32 11.62 4.98
N VAL A 70 4.86 10.42 5.41
CA VAL A 70 4.15 10.19 6.68
C VAL A 70 5.12 10.06 7.85
N LEU A 71 6.22 9.34 7.68
CA LEU A 71 7.26 9.12 8.68
C LEU A 71 8.59 9.70 8.18
N LYS A 72 9.24 10.51 8.97
CA LYS A 72 10.64 10.88 8.72
C LYS A 72 11.53 9.66 8.97
N ASN A 73 12.69 9.58 8.31
CA ASN A 73 13.61 8.47 8.50
C ASN A 73 14.00 8.22 9.96
N SER A 74 14.13 9.29 10.75
CA SER A 74 14.42 9.24 12.18
C SER A 74 13.22 8.80 13.05
N GLU A 75 12.03 8.73 12.47
CA GLU A 75 10.79 8.35 13.15
C GLU A 75 10.34 6.92 12.81
N ILE A 76 11.09 6.23 11.94
CA ILE A 76 10.81 4.82 11.63
C ILE A 76 11.05 3.99 12.90
N PRO A 77 10.04 3.25 13.36
CA PRO A 77 10.12 2.53 14.62
C PRO A 77 11.25 1.48 14.62
N ALA A 78 12.03 1.42 15.69
CA ALA A 78 13.18 0.49 15.79
C ALA A 78 12.77 -0.99 15.62
N TRP A 79 11.57 -1.37 16.08
CA TRP A 79 11.05 -2.73 15.95
C TRP A 79 10.98 -3.22 14.49
N THR A 80 10.92 -2.32 13.50
CA THR A 80 10.89 -2.69 12.08
C THR A 80 12.19 -3.37 11.66
N HIS A 81 13.33 -2.85 12.11
CA HIS A 81 14.66 -3.43 11.84
C HIS A 81 14.88 -4.74 12.61
N ASP A 82 14.35 -4.85 13.84
CA ASP A 82 14.40 -6.07 14.64
C ASP A 82 13.58 -7.19 14.01
N SER A 83 12.41 -6.85 13.47
CA SER A 83 11.51 -7.80 12.82
C SER A 83 11.97 -8.23 11.43
N VAL A 84 12.61 -7.30 10.68
CA VAL A 84 13.02 -7.48 9.29
C VAL A 84 14.46 -7.06 9.11
N PRO A 85 15.43 -7.93 9.44
CA PRO A 85 16.84 -7.68 9.18
C PRO A 85 17.08 -7.40 7.69
N GLY A 86 17.74 -6.28 7.40
CA GLY A 86 17.95 -5.80 6.02
C GLY A 86 16.86 -4.88 5.49
N PHE A 87 15.81 -4.60 6.25
CA PHE A 87 14.87 -3.52 5.94
C PHE A 87 15.62 -2.19 5.92
N THR A 88 15.31 -1.35 4.94
CA THR A 88 15.76 0.04 4.85
C THR A 88 14.60 0.97 5.24
N THR A 89 14.73 2.25 4.95
CA THR A 89 13.64 3.21 5.18
C THR A 89 12.60 3.23 4.06
N HIS A 90 12.74 2.37 3.05
CA HIS A 90 11.81 2.26 1.93
C HIS A 90 10.63 1.37 2.31
N ILE A 91 9.53 1.99 2.69
CA ILE A 91 8.29 1.36 3.14
C ILE A 91 7.41 1.08 1.93
N TRP A 92 6.77 -0.11 1.90
CA TRP A 92 5.96 -0.56 0.77
C TRP A 92 4.47 -0.59 1.08
N ALA A 93 3.68 -0.44 0.03
CA ALA A 93 2.27 -0.77 -0.07
C ALA A 93 1.47 -0.40 1.21
N PRO A 94 1.23 0.88 1.48
CA PRO A 94 0.37 1.28 2.59
C PRO A 94 -1.10 0.99 2.28
N ASP A 95 -1.92 0.88 3.33
CA ASP A 95 -3.38 1.03 3.26
C ASP A 95 -3.88 1.92 4.39
N VAL A 96 -4.97 2.64 4.16
CA VAL A 96 -5.51 3.62 5.09
C VAL A 96 -7.01 3.48 5.26
N ILE A 97 -7.48 3.46 6.50
CA ILE A 97 -8.91 3.37 6.82
C ILE A 97 -9.29 4.33 7.96
N ARG A 98 -10.50 4.90 7.85
CA ARG A 98 -11.13 5.53 9.01
C ARG A 98 -11.93 4.48 9.77
N PHE A 99 -11.57 4.26 11.02
CA PHE A 99 -12.33 3.39 11.89
C PHE A 99 -12.69 4.11 13.19
N LYS A 100 -14.00 4.24 13.44
CA LYS A 100 -14.52 5.10 14.50
C LYS A 100 -14.01 6.54 14.33
N ASN A 101 -13.34 7.09 15.33
CA ASN A 101 -12.89 8.49 15.36
C ASN A 101 -11.41 8.66 15.03
N LYS A 102 -10.76 7.60 14.48
CA LYS A 102 -9.33 7.62 14.12
C LYS A 102 -9.12 7.15 12.69
N TRP A 103 -8.06 7.64 12.09
CA TRP A 103 -7.44 7.07 10.92
C TRP A 103 -6.38 6.05 11.35
N TYR A 104 -6.32 4.95 10.62
CA TYR A 104 -5.31 3.91 10.77
C TYR A 104 -4.64 3.70 9.44
N LEU A 105 -3.31 3.59 9.45
CA LEU A 105 -2.50 3.34 8.27
C LEU A 105 -1.63 2.12 8.55
N ALA A 106 -1.82 1.06 7.74
CA ALA A 106 -0.94 -0.09 7.73
C ALA A 106 0.13 0.09 6.65
N TYR A 107 1.32 -0.47 6.87
CA TYR A 107 2.45 -0.35 5.95
C TYR A 107 3.35 -1.57 6.03
N SER A 108 4.08 -1.87 4.94
CA SER A 108 4.90 -3.07 4.82
C SER A 108 6.38 -2.75 4.97
N CYS A 109 7.07 -3.51 5.82
CA CYS A 109 8.52 -3.56 5.93
C CYS A 109 9.00 -4.92 5.42
N SER A 110 9.87 -4.92 4.40
CA SER A 110 10.35 -6.16 3.79
C SER A 110 11.68 -5.98 3.09
N THR A 111 12.17 -7.08 2.53
CA THR A 111 13.31 -7.14 1.59
C THR A 111 12.86 -7.89 0.35
N PHE A 112 13.24 -7.41 -0.84
CA PHE A 112 12.79 -7.98 -2.10
C PHE A 112 13.11 -9.49 -2.22
N GLY A 113 12.11 -10.29 -2.60
CA GLY A 113 12.23 -11.74 -2.76
C GLY A 113 12.32 -12.54 -1.45
N LYS A 114 12.01 -11.92 -0.30
CA LYS A 114 11.97 -12.57 1.02
C LYS A 114 10.56 -12.48 1.60
N ASN A 115 10.24 -13.42 2.50
CA ASN A 115 9.04 -13.35 3.33
C ASN A 115 9.34 -13.16 4.83
N THR A 116 10.56 -12.77 5.17
CA THR A 116 10.81 -12.17 6.49
C THR A 116 10.39 -10.72 6.40
N SER A 117 9.14 -10.46 6.78
CA SER A 117 8.45 -9.20 6.55
C SER A 117 7.54 -8.86 7.73
N ALA A 118 7.14 -7.61 7.83
CA ALA A 118 6.22 -7.15 8.87
C ALA A 118 5.30 -6.05 8.34
N ILE A 119 4.06 -6.04 8.82
CA ILE A 119 3.09 -4.99 8.63
C ILE A 119 3.00 -4.19 9.93
N GLY A 120 3.31 -2.90 9.85
CA GLY A 120 3.16 -1.94 10.94
C GLY A 120 1.83 -1.22 10.91
N LEU A 121 1.46 -0.62 12.03
CA LEU A 121 0.24 0.16 12.19
C LEU A 121 0.57 1.55 12.72
N LEU A 122 0.05 2.57 12.06
CA LEU A 122 0.01 3.94 12.56
C LEU A 122 -1.43 4.35 12.86
N SER A 123 -1.63 5.29 13.78
CA SER A 123 -2.92 5.95 13.98
C SER A 123 -2.80 7.47 14.00
N ASN A 124 -3.86 8.16 13.55
CA ASN A 124 -3.98 9.62 13.60
C ASN A 124 -5.44 10.02 13.84
N THR A 125 -5.68 11.20 14.34
CA THR A 125 -7.04 11.75 14.51
C THR A 125 -7.51 12.55 13.30
N SER A 126 -6.59 13.08 12.49
CA SER A 126 -6.89 13.80 11.25
C SER A 126 -5.78 13.61 10.22
N LEU A 127 -6.15 13.45 8.95
CA LEU A 127 -5.18 13.36 7.85
C LEU A 127 -4.50 14.69 7.55
N SER A 128 -5.08 15.81 7.97
CA SER A 128 -4.48 17.14 7.83
C SER A 128 -3.34 17.39 8.81
N ASP A 129 -3.29 16.64 9.90
CA ASP A 129 -2.18 16.68 10.86
C ASP A 129 -1.10 15.68 10.42
N LYS A 130 -0.16 16.15 9.62
CA LYS A 130 0.92 15.30 9.08
C LYS A 130 1.88 14.77 10.13
N ASP A 131 2.03 15.45 11.26
CA ASP A 131 2.92 15.08 12.35
C ASP A 131 2.18 14.32 13.47
N GLY A 132 0.86 14.12 13.33
CA GLY A 132 0.00 13.46 14.33
C GLY A 132 0.01 11.92 14.25
N TRP A 133 0.73 11.31 13.32
CA TRP A 133 0.82 9.87 13.21
C TRP A 133 1.58 9.25 14.38
N LYS A 134 0.99 8.23 15.00
CA LYS A 134 1.54 7.52 16.16
C LYS A 134 1.78 6.07 15.79
N ASP A 135 2.95 5.55 16.13
CA ASP A 135 3.25 4.13 16.02
C ASP A 135 2.41 3.32 17.01
N GLU A 136 1.65 2.37 16.48
CA GLU A 136 0.86 1.40 17.25
C GLU A 136 1.55 0.02 17.24
N GLY A 137 2.72 -0.10 16.62
CA GLY A 137 3.55 -1.32 16.56
C GLY A 137 3.20 -2.27 15.41
N CYS A 138 3.69 -3.49 15.53
CA CYS A 138 3.53 -4.55 14.52
C CYS A 138 2.14 -5.17 14.56
N LEU A 139 1.46 -5.26 13.42
CA LEU A 139 0.19 -5.97 13.26
C LEU A 139 0.39 -7.46 12.98
N VAL A 140 1.22 -7.78 11.98
CA VAL A 140 1.49 -9.13 11.50
C VAL A 140 2.93 -9.19 11.05
N ALA A 141 3.62 -10.29 11.35
CA ALA A 141 4.96 -10.53 10.87
C ALA A 141 5.12 -11.96 10.39
N SER A 142 5.79 -12.15 9.26
CA SER A 142 6.19 -13.44 8.72
C SER A 142 7.69 -13.66 8.85
N LYS A 143 8.10 -14.93 8.93
CA LYS A 143 9.50 -15.35 8.97
C LYS A 143 9.73 -16.48 7.97
N GLY A 144 10.84 -16.38 7.25
CA GLY A 144 11.19 -17.33 6.21
C GLY A 144 11.44 -18.77 6.65
N ASP A 145 11.60 -19.02 7.94
CA ASP A 145 11.78 -20.34 8.54
C ASP A 145 10.51 -20.89 9.22
N ARG A 146 9.45 -20.09 9.27
CA ARG A 146 8.22 -20.43 9.99
C ARG A 146 6.98 -20.41 9.10
N ASP A 147 6.86 -19.38 8.25
CA ASP A 147 5.59 -19.06 7.57
C ASP A 147 5.71 -19.31 6.06
N ASN A 148 4.63 -19.82 5.46
CA ASN A 148 4.50 -19.99 4.02
C ASN A 148 3.66 -18.87 3.38
N TRP A 149 3.62 -17.70 3.96
CA TRP A 149 3.00 -16.47 3.45
C TRP A 149 3.92 -15.27 3.71
N ASN A 150 3.63 -14.13 3.10
CA ASN A 150 4.44 -12.94 3.19
C ASN A 150 3.63 -11.79 3.81
N ALA A 151 4.12 -11.18 4.90
CA ALA A 151 3.45 -10.08 5.60
C ALA A 151 3.72 -8.73 4.90
N ILE A 152 3.20 -8.57 3.69
CA ILE A 152 3.19 -7.31 2.94
C ILE A 152 1.83 -7.09 2.28
N ASP A 153 1.63 -5.92 1.67
CA ASP A 153 0.43 -5.52 0.94
C ASP A 153 -0.84 -5.58 1.81
N PRO A 154 -0.87 -4.86 2.95
CA PRO A 154 -2.05 -4.83 3.80
C PRO A 154 -3.24 -4.15 3.12
N ASN A 155 -4.45 -4.61 3.45
CA ASN A 155 -5.69 -3.88 3.18
C ASN A 155 -6.68 -4.10 4.31
N PHE A 156 -7.31 -3.02 4.75
CA PHE A 156 -8.35 -3.03 5.76
C PHE A 156 -9.74 -3.13 5.15
N ILE A 157 -10.63 -3.86 5.82
CA ILE A 157 -12.07 -3.85 5.54
C ILE A 157 -12.88 -3.97 6.82
N VAL A 158 -14.04 -3.35 6.87
CA VAL A 158 -15.01 -3.49 7.97
C VAL A 158 -16.21 -4.29 7.49
N ASP A 159 -16.58 -5.34 8.23
CA ASP A 159 -17.76 -6.14 7.91
C ASP A 159 -19.08 -5.42 8.29
N GLU A 160 -20.21 -6.00 7.91
CA GLU A 160 -21.55 -5.46 8.19
C GLU A 160 -21.90 -5.39 9.68
N LYS A 161 -21.13 -6.10 10.53
CA LYS A 161 -21.25 -6.08 11.99
C LYS A 161 -20.30 -5.08 12.63
N GLY A 162 -19.60 -4.28 11.81
CA GLY A 162 -18.60 -3.31 12.25
C GLY A 162 -17.33 -3.95 12.82
N ASN A 163 -16.98 -5.18 12.44
CA ASN A 163 -15.70 -5.78 12.80
C ASN A 163 -14.65 -5.41 11.76
N PRO A 164 -13.48 -4.92 12.17
CA PRO A 164 -12.37 -4.69 11.28
C PRO A 164 -11.64 -6.02 10.96
N TRP A 165 -11.13 -6.10 9.73
CA TRP A 165 -10.36 -7.21 9.21
C TRP A 165 -9.14 -6.66 8.47
N LEU A 166 -8.08 -7.44 8.43
CA LEU A 166 -6.88 -7.20 7.65
C LEU A 166 -6.72 -8.31 6.63
N THR A 167 -6.49 -7.95 5.37
CA THR A 167 -5.96 -8.85 4.34
C THR A 167 -4.53 -8.46 4.00
N TRP A 168 -3.73 -9.41 3.57
CA TRP A 168 -2.35 -9.17 3.13
C TRP A 168 -1.85 -10.35 2.32
N GLY A 169 -0.71 -10.21 1.68
CA GLY A 169 0.01 -11.34 1.10
C GLY A 169 0.53 -11.06 -0.30
N SER A 170 1.63 -11.71 -0.60
CA SER A 170 2.31 -11.66 -1.88
C SER A 170 3.03 -12.97 -2.08
N PHE A 171 2.76 -13.67 -3.17
CA PHE A 171 3.30 -14.98 -3.50
C PHE A 171 3.04 -16.03 -2.41
N TRP A 172 3.96 -16.97 -2.16
CA TRP A 172 3.83 -18.07 -1.19
C TRP A 172 2.44 -18.70 -1.22
N ASP A 173 1.74 -18.82 -0.10
CA ASP A 173 0.38 -19.36 -0.05
C ASP A 173 -0.70 -18.30 -0.41
N GLY A 174 -0.32 -17.22 -1.07
CA GLY A 174 -1.25 -16.19 -1.57
C GLY A 174 -1.80 -15.26 -0.48
N ILE A 175 -3.05 -14.85 -0.67
CA ILE A 175 -3.68 -13.80 0.13
C ILE A 175 -4.27 -14.37 1.40
N GLN A 176 -3.85 -13.78 2.51
CA GLN A 176 -4.29 -14.09 3.86
C GLN A 176 -5.31 -13.08 4.36
N MET A 177 -6.14 -13.48 5.31
CA MET A 177 -7.08 -12.61 6.00
C MET A 177 -7.16 -12.97 7.49
N ILE A 178 -7.29 -11.95 8.35
CA ILE A 178 -7.47 -12.15 9.79
C ILE A 178 -8.41 -11.09 10.38
N LYS A 179 -9.12 -11.47 11.44
CA LYS A 179 -9.98 -10.54 12.17
C LYS A 179 -9.19 -9.69 13.14
N LEU A 180 -9.48 -8.38 13.17
CA LEU A 180 -8.90 -7.44 14.11
C LEU A 180 -9.83 -7.19 15.31
N ASP A 181 -9.27 -6.69 16.39
CA ASP A 181 -10.00 -6.24 17.56
C ASP A 181 -10.53 -4.81 17.36
N LYS A 182 -11.80 -4.58 17.69
CA LYS A 182 -12.49 -3.28 17.50
C LYS A 182 -11.94 -2.14 18.37
N LYS A 183 -11.18 -2.43 19.41
CA LYS A 183 -10.68 -1.41 20.34
C LYS A 183 -9.26 -1.00 19.97
N THR A 184 -8.45 -1.94 19.55
CA THR A 184 -7.02 -1.74 19.35
C THR A 184 -6.59 -1.73 17.88
N MET A 185 -7.43 -2.23 16.96
CA MET A 185 -7.09 -2.52 15.55
C MET A 185 -5.95 -3.54 15.36
N HIS A 186 -5.48 -4.17 16.43
CA HIS A 186 -4.55 -5.29 16.37
C HIS A 186 -5.26 -6.61 16.11
N VAL A 187 -4.50 -7.65 15.80
CA VAL A 187 -5.03 -9.00 15.60
C VAL A 187 -5.84 -9.42 16.83
N LYS A 188 -7.09 -9.83 16.61
CA LYS A 188 -7.97 -10.29 17.68
C LYS A 188 -7.39 -11.53 18.36
N LYS A 189 -7.32 -11.55 19.68
CA LYS A 189 -6.83 -12.71 20.46
C LYS A 189 -7.52 -14.00 20.02
N GLY A 190 -6.70 -15.01 19.69
CA GLY A 190 -7.15 -16.31 19.22
C GLY A 190 -7.57 -16.39 17.74
N ALA A 191 -7.58 -15.26 17.01
CA ALA A 191 -7.78 -15.32 15.56
C ALA A 191 -6.58 -15.98 14.88
N LYS A 192 -6.86 -16.72 13.80
CA LYS A 192 -5.84 -17.34 12.94
C LYS A 192 -5.98 -16.83 11.52
N PRO A 193 -4.88 -16.63 10.80
CA PRO A 193 -4.94 -16.28 9.38
C PRO A 193 -5.65 -17.41 8.60
N GLN A 194 -6.34 -17.01 7.54
CA GLN A 194 -6.92 -17.91 6.56
C GLN A 194 -6.59 -17.44 5.15
N THR A 195 -6.26 -18.36 4.27
CA THR A 195 -6.02 -18.05 2.86
C THR A 195 -7.36 -17.83 2.16
N ILE A 196 -7.49 -16.72 1.46
CA ILE A 196 -8.72 -16.33 0.74
C ILE A 196 -8.56 -16.28 -0.78
N ALA A 197 -7.32 -16.23 -1.30
CA ALA A 197 -7.05 -16.31 -2.73
C ALA A 197 -5.66 -16.87 -3.04
N ARG A 198 -5.53 -17.59 -4.16
CA ARG A 198 -4.30 -18.12 -4.75
C ARG A 198 -4.32 -17.93 -6.26
N ARG A 199 -3.14 -17.81 -6.86
CA ARG A 199 -2.99 -17.74 -8.32
C ARG A 199 -3.34 -19.06 -9.00
N HIS A 200 -3.01 -20.16 -8.34
CA HIS A 200 -3.23 -21.53 -8.82
C HIS A 200 -4.04 -22.34 -7.82
N ALA A 201 -4.72 -23.37 -8.32
CA ALA A 201 -5.41 -24.35 -7.47
C ALA A 201 -4.40 -25.13 -6.63
N VAL A 202 -4.81 -25.51 -5.42
CA VAL A 202 -4.02 -26.43 -4.60
C VAL A 202 -3.95 -27.79 -5.32
N GLY A 203 -2.73 -28.29 -5.51
CA GLY A 203 -2.51 -29.55 -6.22
C GLY A 203 -2.53 -29.44 -7.75
N ASP A 204 -2.53 -28.22 -8.31
CA ASP A 204 -2.34 -28.02 -9.76
C ASP A 204 -0.95 -28.51 -10.16
N ALA A 205 -0.89 -29.55 -10.99
CA ALA A 205 0.35 -30.16 -11.44
C ALA A 205 1.18 -29.24 -12.36
N SER A 206 0.59 -28.18 -12.92
CA SER A 206 1.27 -27.16 -13.73
C SER A 206 1.93 -26.08 -12.87
N ALA A 207 1.55 -25.97 -11.60
CA ALA A 207 2.12 -25.03 -10.64
C ALA A 207 3.22 -25.72 -9.83
N GLU A 208 4.26 -24.97 -9.47
CA GLU A 208 5.21 -25.41 -8.45
C GLU A 208 4.47 -25.79 -7.17
N PRO A 209 4.92 -26.79 -6.43
CA PRO A 209 4.36 -27.11 -5.12
C PRO A 209 4.24 -25.87 -4.26
N ASN A 210 3.24 -25.84 -3.38
CA ASN A 210 3.11 -24.77 -2.40
C ASN A 210 4.47 -24.46 -1.79
N PRO A 211 4.90 -23.20 -1.84
CA PRO A 211 6.26 -22.85 -1.48
C PRO A 211 6.54 -23.21 -0.02
N THR A 212 7.76 -23.61 0.19
CA THR A 212 8.31 -23.68 1.56
C THR A 212 8.62 -22.25 2.02
N SER A 213 8.85 -22.07 3.32
CA SER A 213 9.28 -20.81 3.89
C SER A 213 10.47 -20.13 3.16
N LYS A 214 11.26 -20.89 2.41
CA LYS A 214 12.44 -20.37 1.70
C LYS A 214 12.21 -20.08 0.22
N PHE A 215 11.09 -20.48 -0.36
CA PHE A 215 10.84 -20.40 -1.80
C PHE A 215 9.45 -19.87 -2.08
N ALA A 216 9.37 -18.73 -2.76
CA ALA A 216 8.12 -18.04 -3.07
C ALA A 216 7.20 -18.84 -4.02
N GLY A 217 7.75 -19.71 -4.84
CA GLY A 217 6.99 -20.48 -5.81
C GLY A 217 6.48 -19.65 -6.99
N THR A 218 5.56 -20.24 -7.73
CA THR A 218 4.93 -19.62 -8.91
C THR A 218 3.55 -19.02 -8.61
N ASN A 219 3.14 -19.00 -7.35
CA ASN A 219 1.85 -18.46 -6.91
C ASN A 219 1.84 -16.91 -6.96
N ALA A 220 2.01 -16.35 -8.16
CA ALA A 220 2.16 -14.92 -8.43
C ALA A 220 0.82 -14.19 -8.28
N ILE A 221 0.42 -13.96 -7.03
CA ILE A 221 -0.75 -13.20 -6.60
C ILE A 221 -0.35 -12.32 -5.42
N GLU A 222 -0.79 -11.04 -5.42
CA GLU A 222 -0.49 -10.09 -4.35
C GLU A 222 -1.48 -8.93 -4.32
N ALA A 223 -1.22 -7.91 -3.51
CA ALA A 223 -1.97 -6.66 -3.49
C ALA A 223 -3.49 -6.85 -3.33
N PRO A 224 -3.97 -7.49 -2.26
CA PRO A 224 -5.39 -7.60 -2.02
C PRO A 224 -6.00 -6.24 -1.71
N PHE A 225 -7.17 -5.97 -2.29
CA PHE A 225 -8.01 -4.85 -1.90
C PHE A 225 -9.47 -5.29 -1.86
N ILE A 226 -10.19 -5.04 -0.77
CA ILE A 226 -11.59 -5.38 -0.64
C ILE A 226 -12.45 -4.13 -0.61
N MET A 227 -13.36 -4.01 -1.58
CA MET A 227 -14.41 -3.00 -1.61
C MET A 227 -15.76 -3.64 -1.33
N LYS A 228 -16.58 -3.01 -0.48
CA LYS A 228 -17.98 -3.40 -0.28
C LYS A 228 -18.87 -2.54 -1.16
N HIS A 229 -19.61 -3.16 -2.07
CA HIS A 229 -20.55 -2.47 -2.96
C HIS A 229 -21.76 -3.35 -3.28
N GLY A 230 -22.95 -2.79 -3.34
CA GLY A 230 -24.18 -3.50 -3.76
C GLY A 230 -24.47 -4.78 -2.96
N GLY A 231 -24.13 -4.84 -1.67
CA GLY A 231 -24.36 -6.01 -0.81
C GLY A 231 -23.35 -7.15 -1.00
N TYR A 232 -22.25 -6.91 -1.72
CA TYR A 232 -21.14 -7.83 -1.90
C TYR A 232 -19.82 -7.21 -1.42
N TYR A 233 -18.87 -8.07 -1.08
CA TYR A 233 -17.45 -7.77 -0.95
C TYR A 233 -16.76 -8.21 -2.23
N TYR A 234 -16.04 -7.31 -2.88
CA TYR A 234 -15.24 -7.56 -4.06
C TYR A 234 -13.78 -7.60 -3.64
N LEU A 235 -13.15 -8.75 -3.79
CA LEU A 235 -11.72 -8.92 -3.57
C LEU A 235 -10.99 -8.73 -4.90
N PHE A 236 -10.30 -7.62 -5.01
CA PHE A 236 -9.33 -7.36 -6.08
C PHE A 236 -7.98 -7.91 -5.66
N VAL A 237 -7.25 -8.48 -6.61
CA VAL A 237 -5.88 -8.96 -6.43
C VAL A 237 -5.10 -8.66 -7.69
N SER A 238 -3.79 -8.55 -7.55
CA SER A 238 -2.92 -8.43 -8.70
C SER A 238 -2.26 -9.77 -9.00
N TRP A 239 -2.21 -10.11 -10.29
CA TRP A 239 -1.59 -11.32 -10.80
C TRP A 239 -0.29 -11.01 -11.52
N ASP A 240 0.61 -11.97 -11.50
CA ASP A 240 1.87 -12.01 -12.20
C ASP A 240 2.88 -10.99 -11.64
N TYR A 241 3.66 -10.27 -12.45
CA TYR A 241 4.86 -9.61 -11.94
C TYR A 241 4.83 -8.11 -12.17
N CYS A 242 4.99 -7.36 -11.07
CA CYS A 242 5.32 -5.93 -11.05
C CYS A 242 6.84 -5.69 -11.17
N CYS A 243 7.25 -4.45 -10.97
CA CYS A 243 8.59 -4.03 -10.58
C CYS A 243 9.69 -4.29 -11.62
N ARG A 244 9.31 -4.43 -12.90
CA ARG A 244 10.19 -4.71 -14.03
C ARG A 244 10.10 -3.65 -15.14
N GLY A 245 9.46 -2.49 -14.88
CA GLY A 245 9.21 -1.45 -15.88
C GLY A 245 8.45 -2.02 -17.08
N ILE A 246 8.93 -1.79 -18.31
CA ILE A 246 8.34 -2.31 -19.55
C ILE A 246 8.39 -3.84 -19.70
N LYS A 247 8.97 -4.56 -18.75
CA LYS A 247 8.95 -6.03 -18.71
C LYS A 247 7.95 -6.57 -17.68
N SER A 248 7.18 -5.70 -17.04
CA SER A 248 6.10 -6.08 -16.14
C SER A 248 4.94 -6.68 -16.92
N ASN A 249 4.25 -7.66 -16.32
CA ASN A 249 3.03 -8.26 -16.88
C ASN A 249 1.89 -8.27 -15.84
N TYR A 250 1.96 -7.33 -14.92
CA TYR A 250 1.02 -7.13 -13.82
C TYR A 250 -0.38 -6.84 -14.32
N ARG A 251 -1.40 -7.43 -13.68
CA ARG A 251 -2.80 -7.30 -14.08
C ARG A 251 -3.73 -7.56 -12.91
N VAL A 252 -4.95 -7.04 -12.96
CA VAL A 252 -5.91 -7.12 -11.86
C VAL A 252 -7.00 -8.14 -12.15
N ALA A 253 -7.24 -9.00 -11.17
CA ALA A 253 -8.37 -9.94 -11.16
C ALA A 253 -9.28 -9.68 -9.96
N VAL A 254 -10.56 -10.10 -10.08
CA VAL A 254 -11.57 -9.90 -9.05
C VAL A 254 -12.42 -11.14 -8.83
N GLY A 255 -12.83 -11.34 -7.59
CA GLY A 255 -13.93 -12.21 -7.21
C GLY A 255 -14.82 -11.53 -6.17
N ARG A 256 -16.03 -12.03 -5.97
CA ARG A 256 -16.98 -11.45 -5.01
C ARG A 256 -17.56 -12.46 -4.04
N SER A 257 -17.96 -11.98 -2.88
CA SER A 257 -18.63 -12.77 -1.84
C SER A 257 -19.70 -11.94 -1.13
N LYS A 258 -20.71 -12.61 -0.57
CA LYS A 258 -21.63 -11.98 0.38
C LYS A 258 -21.10 -11.92 1.81
N LYS A 259 -19.98 -12.57 2.08
CA LYS A 259 -19.32 -12.60 3.40
C LYS A 259 -17.90 -12.07 3.26
N VAL A 260 -17.48 -11.24 4.18
CA VAL A 260 -16.13 -10.65 4.18
C VAL A 260 -15.01 -11.70 4.14
N ALA A 261 -15.23 -12.84 4.81
CA ALA A 261 -14.24 -13.94 4.84
C ALA A 261 -14.37 -14.92 3.65
N GLY A 262 -15.17 -14.60 2.64
CA GLY A 262 -15.35 -15.43 1.47
C GLY A 262 -16.39 -16.56 1.64
N PRO A 263 -16.45 -17.55 0.73
CA PRO A 263 -15.56 -17.67 -0.44
C PRO A 263 -15.78 -16.55 -1.46
N TYR A 264 -14.69 -16.07 -2.04
CA TYR A 264 -14.74 -15.13 -3.16
C TYR A 264 -14.79 -15.91 -4.47
N LEU A 265 -15.88 -15.73 -5.22
CA LEU A 265 -16.10 -16.45 -6.48
C LEU A 265 -15.88 -15.50 -7.66
N ASP A 266 -15.26 -16.01 -8.71
CA ASP A 266 -15.12 -15.33 -9.99
C ASP A 266 -16.45 -15.37 -10.79
N LYS A 267 -16.47 -14.73 -11.97
CA LYS A 267 -17.66 -14.71 -12.84
C LYS A 267 -18.10 -16.09 -13.30
N ALA A 268 -17.18 -17.08 -13.36
CA ALA A 268 -17.47 -18.46 -13.70
C ALA A 268 -17.87 -19.33 -12.49
N GLY A 269 -17.92 -18.75 -11.27
CA GLY A 269 -18.25 -19.46 -10.03
C GLY A 269 -17.07 -20.20 -9.40
N ARG A 270 -15.84 -20.02 -9.87
CA ARG A 270 -14.65 -20.66 -9.30
C ARG A 270 -14.19 -19.87 -8.07
N ASP A 271 -13.82 -20.60 -7.02
CA ASP A 271 -13.29 -20.02 -5.79
C ASP A 271 -11.87 -19.47 -6.00
N MET A 272 -11.62 -18.23 -5.59
CA MET A 272 -10.30 -17.61 -5.65
C MET A 272 -9.25 -18.37 -4.82
N ARG A 273 -9.64 -19.11 -3.80
CA ARG A 273 -8.71 -20.00 -3.05
C ARG A 273 -8.12 -21.12 -3.92
N ASN A 274 -8.79 -21.45 -5.02
CA ASN A 274 -8.43 -22.49 -5.96
C ASN A 274 -8.17 -21.96 -7.37
N GLY A 275 -7.46 -20.82 -7.48
CA GLY A 275 -7.06 -20.26 -8.75
C GLY A 275 -8.18 -19.57 -9.53
N GLY A 276 -9.33 -19.28 -8.88
CA GLY A 276 -10.39 -18.45 -9.43
C GLY A 276 -9.96 -16.98 -9.50
N GLY A 277 -10.70 -16.22 -10.28
CA GLY A 277 -10.53 -14.79 -10.48
C GLY A 277 -10.94 -14.41 -11.89
N THR A 278 -11.65 -13.31 -12.02
CA THR A 278 -12.00 -12.73 -13.32
C THR A 278 -11.02 -11.60 -13.61
N LEU A 279 -10.26 -11.72 -14.70
CA LEU A 279 -9.39 -10.64 -15.17
C LEU A 279 -10.26 -9.43 -15.56
N ILE A 280 -9.92 -8.25 -15.04
CA ILE A 280 -10.67 -7.00 -15.27
C ILE A 280 -9.80 -5.87 -15.79
N LEU A 281 -8.49 -5.92 -15.58
CA LEU A 281 -7.57 -4.89 -16.01
C LEU A 281 -6.21 -5.49 -16.34
N GLU A 282 -5.66 -5.09 -17.47
CA GLU A 282 -4.28 -5.35 -17.88
C GLU A 282 -3.77 -4.21 -18.77
N GLY A 283 -2.47 -4.13 -19.00
CA GLY A 283 -1.89 -3.12 -19.86
C GLY A 283 -2.31 -3.29 -21.32
N ASP A 284 -2.59 -2.19 -21.99
CA ASP A 284 -2.97 -2.16 -23.41
C ASP A 284 -1.76 -2.26 -24.37
N LYS A 285 -0.55 -2.29 -23.79
CA LYS A 285 0.75 -2.35 -24.49
C LYS A 285 1.05 -1.11 -25.36
N LYS A 286 0.27 -0.04 -25.20
CA LYS A 286 0.43 1.24 -25.91
C LYS A 286 0.67 2.37 -24.92
N GLU A 287 -0.28 2.61 -24.03
CA GLU A 287 -0.17 3.58 -22.96
C GLU A 287 0.48 2.95 -21.72
N TYR A 288 0.06 1.72 -21.40
CA TYR A 288 0.54 0.97 -20.23
C TYR A 288 0.98 -0.44 -20.62
N GLU A 289 2.19 -0.80 -20.22
CA GLU A 289 2.69 -2.16 -20.38
C GLU A 289 1.96 -3.14 -19.47
N ALA A 290 1.75 -2.74 -18.22
CA ALA A 290 1.10 -3.51 -17.19
C ALA A 290 0.44 -2.55 -16.16
N MET A 291 -0.61 -3.01 -15.49
CA MET A 291 -1.30 -2.25 -14.45
C MET A 291 -1.67 -3.17 -13.29
N GLY A 292 -1.55 -2.69 -12.06
CA GLY A 292 -1.87 -3.48 -10.88
C GLY A 292 -1.75 -2.70 -9.58
N HIS A 293 -1.82 -3.43 -8.47
CA HIS A 293 -1.88 -2.94 -7.11
C HIS A 293 -2.94 -1.85 -6.98
N CYS A 294 -4.19 -2.29 -7.10
CA CYS A 294 -5.34 -1.38 -7.18
C CYS A 294 -5.92 -1.07 -5.81
N SER A 295 -6.62 0.04 -5.77
CA SER A 295 -7.50 0.44 -4.68
C SER A 295 -8.83 0.96 -5.24
N ALA A 296 -9.95 0.76 -4.53
CA ALA A 296 -11.27 1.10 -5.01
C ALA A 296 -12.12 1.74 -3.91
N TYR A 297 -12.76 2.86 -4.20
CA TYR A 297 -13.46 3.68 -3.21
C TYR A 297 -14.78 4.21 -3.73
N SER A 298 -15.76 4.35 -2.82
CA SER A 298 -16.94 5.20 -3.04
C SER A 298 -16.67 6.54 -2.35
N PHE A 299 -16.39 7.57 -3.14
CA PHE A 299 -16.29 8.94 -2.66
C PHE A 299 -17.63 9.68 -2.83
N PRO A 300 -17.83 10.89 -2.27
CA PRO A 300 -19.09 11.61 -2.38
C PRO A 300 -19.55 11.88 -3.81
N ASP A 301 -18.64 11.90 -4.77
CA ASP A 301 -18.87 12.21 -6.19
C ASP A 301 -18.84 10.97 -7.10
N GLY A 302 -18.70 9.75 -6.55
CA GLY A 302 -18.75 8.51 -7.32
C GLY A 302 -17.86 7.41 -6.84
N ASP A 303 -17.90 6.29 -7.57
CA ASP A 303 -16.99 5.15 -7.37
C ASP A 303 -15.74 5.33 -8.22
N TYR A 304 -14.60 5.08 -7.62
CA TYR A 304 -13.29 5.25 -8.25
C TYR A 304 -12.42 4.02 -8.04
N PHE A 305 -11.67 3.71 -9.06
CA PHE A 305 -10.66 2.65 -9.07
C PHE A 305 -9.31 3.28 -9.44
N PHE A 306 -8.31 3.03 -8.63
CA PHE A 306 -6.96 3.53 -8.84
C PHE A 306 -5.99 2.36 -8.87
N CYS A 307 -4.92 2.49 -9.63
CA CYS A 307 -3.81 1.55 -9.62
C CYS A 307 -2.52 2.27 -10.03
N HIS A 308 -1.40 1.58 -9.99
CA HIS A 308 -0.26 2.07 -10.75
C HIS A 308 -0.17 1.37 -12.11
N GLY A 309 0.26 2.11 -13.12
CA GLY A 309 0.50 1.64 -14.46
C GLY A 309 1.93 1.91 -14.92
N TYR A 310 2.56 0.94 -15.57
CA TYR A 310 3.89 1.10 -16.16
C TYR A 310 3.76 1.75 -17.52
N SER A 311 3.98 3.07 -17.59
CA SER A 311 3.76 3.88 -18.78
C SER A 311 4.76 3.55 -19.88
N VAL A 312 4.27 3.10 -21.05
CA VAL A 312 5.10 2.83 -22.23
C VAL A 312 5.77 4.12 -22.74
N PRO A 313 5.07 5.25 -22.91
CA PRO A 313 5.69 6.51 -23.33
C PRO A 313 6.75 7.03 -22.36
N LYS A 314 6.68 6.66 -21.07
CA LYS A 314 7.67 7.03 -20.05
C LYS A 314 8.63 5.89 -19.71
N ASN A 315 8.88 4.99 -20.68
CA ASN A 315 9.83 3.87 -20.55
C ASN A 315 9.62 3.01 -19.30
N GLY A 316 8.37 2.69 -18.99
CA GLY A 316 8.00 1.83 -17.87
C GLY A 316 8.02 2.51 -16.51
N ALA A 317 8.03 3.83 -16.45
CA ALA A 317 7.82 4.55 -15.20
C ALA A 317 6.43 4.23 -14.63
N SER A 318 6.38 3.97 -13.32
CA SER A 318 5.13 3.68 -12.62
C SER A 318 4.40 4.98 -12.28
N ILE A 319 3.18 5.14 -12.76
CA ILE A 319 2.37 6.35 -12.57
C ILE A 319 0.98 6.01 -12.06
N LEU A 320 0.31 6.97 -11.46
CA LEU A 320 -1.09 6.84 -11.03
C LEU A 320 -2.01 6.75 -12.25
N VAL A 321 -2.92 5.77 -12.21
CA VAL A 321 -3.98 5.54 -13.20
C VAL A 321 -5.32 5.46 -12.52
#